data_ad20eae5fd3e587258854ba85fdec91f
#
_entry.id   ad20eae5fd3e587258854ba85fdec91f
#
_cell.length_a   1.000
_cell.length_b   1.000
_cell.length_c   1.000
_cell.angle_alpha   90.00
_cell.angle_beta   90.00
_cell.angle_gamma   90.00
#
_symmetry.space_group_name_H-M   'P 1'
#
loop_
_entity.id
_entity.type
_entity.pdbx_description
1 polymer ?
#
loop_
_entity_poly.entity_id
_entity_poly.type
_entity_poly.pdbx_seq_one_letter_code
_entity_poly.pdbx_strand_id
1 'polypeptide(L)'
;DLRNLYHVTDVGTSATTETVGWSFNFIPAFFPPYLGYTILFWILAVVLLTASVSSKFFTTEKGFGIVQGKKEDGFGRFAKEDEYKNFEKVEPVELTAKESTAAGFPLVYDKNKNLVYVDNGEAHSLVIGATGSGKTQMVINPLVNILSKKGESMVITDPKGEIFEKNGEMLKDLGYDVIVVNFRDPQNGSCWNPYTLPYKY
;
A
#
# COMPACT_ATOMS: atom_id res chain seq x y z
N ASP A 1 -50.26 13.01 -8.47
CA ASP A 1 -51.65 12.75 -8.14
C ASP A 1 -52.38 12.25 -9.39
N LEU A 2 -52.81 10.97 -9.32
CA LEU A 2 -53.51 10.31 -10.46
C LEU A 2 -54.81 10.98 -10.85
N ARG A 3 -55.44 11.73 -9.95
CA ARG A 3 -56.72 12.43 -10.24
C ARG A 3 -56.51 13.64 -11.12
N ASN A 4 -55.36 14.22 -11.18
CA ASN A 4 -55.04 15.34 -12.09
C ASN A 4 -54.71 14.88 -13.50
N LEU A 5 -54.64 13.57 -13.74
CA LEU A 5 -54.40 12.98 -15.04
C LEU A 5 -55.68 12.78 -15.86
N TYR A 6 -56.86 12.91 -15.19
CA TYR A 6 -58.17 12.68 -15.82
C TYR A 6 -58.92 14.00 -15.96
N HIS A 7 -59.18 14.40 -17.17
CA HIS A 7 -60.10 15.47 -17.51
C HIS A 7 -61.40 14.83 -18.01
N VAL A 8 -62.50 15.01 -17.23
CA VAL A 8 -63.83 14.61 -17.71
C VAL A 8 -64.39 15.75 -18.49
N THR A 9 -64.56 15.56 -19.79
CA THR A 9 -65.29 16.50 -20.66
C THR A 9 -66.71 15.94 -20.86
N ASP A 10 -67.72 16.64 -20.34
CA ASP A 10 -69.11 16.35 -20.65
C ASP A 10 -69.39 16.65 -22.12
N VAL A 11 -69.49 15.64 -22.95
CA VAL A 11 -70.00 15.73 -24.30
C VAL A 11 -71.48 15.35 -24.24
N GLY A 12 -72.37 16.32 -24.44
CA GLY A 12 -73.80 16.24 -24.30
C GLY A 12 -74.42 14.90 -24.76
N THR A 13 -75.39 14.43 -23.91
CA THR A 13 -76.19 13.23 -24.04
C THR A 13 -75.50 11.89 -23.87
N SER A 14 -75.46 11.39 -22.62
CA SER A 14 -75.44 9.98 -22.19
C SER A 14 -74.23 9.13 -22.41
N ALA A 15 -73.05 9.67 -22.70
CA ALA A 15 -71.81 8.89 -22.56
C ALA A 15 -70.67 9.81 -22.06
N THR A 16 -70.26 9.61 -20.80
CA THR A 16 -69.02 10.17 -20.23
C THR A 16 -67.84 9.45 -20.86
N THR A 17 -67.18 10.04 -21.82
CA THR A 17 -65.90 9.59 -22.29
C THR A 17 -64.83 10.23 -21.42
N GLU A 18 -64.21 9.43 -20.52
CA GLU A 18 -63.02 9.85 -19.77
C GLU A 18 -61.83 9.93 -20.75
N THR A 19 -61.40 11.13 -21.10
CA THR A 19 -60.18 11.32 -21.84
C THR A 19 -59.01 11.45 -20.85
N VAL A 20 -58.10 10.48 -20.88
CA VAL A 20 -56.88 10.53 -20.07
C VAL A 20 -55.95 11.56 -20.73
N GLY A 21 -55.84 12.74 -20.14
CA GLY A 21 -54.94 13.79 -20.54
C GLY A 21 -53.81 13.98 -19.52
N TRP A 22 -52.59 14.18 -20.02
CA TRP A 22 -51.44 14.53 -19.16
C TRP A 22 -51.56 15.99 -18.77
N SER A 23 -51.72 16.25 -17.45
CA SER A 23 -51.73 17.61 -16.90
C SER A 23 -50.41 17.85 -16.17
N PHE A 24 -49.68 18.87 -16.58
CA PHE A 24 -48.43 19.32 -15.95
C PHE A 24 -48.66 20.31 -14.79
N ASN A 25 -49.90 20.42 -14.28
CA ASN A 25 -50.17 21.27 -13.14
C ASN A 25 -49.81 20.52 -11.84
N PHE A 26 -48.66 20.84 -11.27
CA PHE A 26 -48.15 20.24 -10.03
C PHE A 26 -48.57 20.97 -8.75
N ILE A 27 -49.23 22.12 -8.87
CA ILE A 27 -49.59 22.98 -7.75
C ILE A 27 -50.46 22.25 -6.72
N PRO A 28 -51.51 21.44 -7.07
CA PRO A 28 -52.33 20.73 -6.13
C PRO A 28 -51.58 19.69 -5.28
N ALA A 29 -50.44 19.22 -5.77
CA ALA A 29 -49.67 18.24 -5.04
C ALA A 29 -49.06 18.77 -3.72
N PHE A 30 -48.95 20.10 -3.57
CA PHE A 30 -48.43 20.76 -2.37
C PHE A 30 -49.50 21.15 -1.35
N PHE A 31 -50.79 20.86 -1.64
CA PHE A 31 -51.89 21.17 -0.73
C PHE A 31 -52.64 19.92 -0.25
N PRO A 32 -53.25 19.97 0.94
CA PRO A 32 -54.13 18.87 1.38
C PRO A 32 -55.25 18.59 0.35
N PRO A 33 -55.59 17.29 0.12
CA PRO A 33 -55.21 16.07 0.81
C PRO A 33 -53.93 15.37 0.32
N TYR A 34 -53.25 15.93 -0.69
CA TYR A 34 -52.15 15.24 -1.38
C TYR A 34 -50.77 15.47 -0.75
N LEU A 35 -50.63 16.45 0.12
CA LEU A 35 -49.38 16.85 0.77
C LEU A 35 -48.64 15.67 1.42
N GLY A 36 -49.37 14.75 2.05
CA GLY A 36 -48.74 13.58 2.68
C GLY A 36 -48.04 12.64 1.70
N TYR A 37 -48.64 12.42 0.54
CA TYR A 37 -48.07 11.56 -0.52
C TYR A 37 -46.87 12.20 -1.20
N THR A 38 -46.90 13.51 -1.38
CA THR A 38 -45.75 14.25 -1.97
C THR A 38 -44.55 14.29 -1.03
N ILE A 39 -44.78 14.47 0.28
CA ILE A 39 -43.71 14.38 1.27
C ILE A 39 -43.10 12.98 1.27
N LEU A 40 -43.90 11.92 1.25
CA LEU A 40 -43.43 10.53 1.21
C LEU A 40 -42.61 10.27 -0.04
N PHE A 41 -43.06 10.76 -1.20
CA PHE A 41 -42.35 10.63 -2.47
C PHE A 41 -40.98 11.32 -2.41
N TRP A 42 -40.90 12.55 -1.88
CA TRP A 42 -39.63 13.26 -1.75
C TRP A 42 -38.67 12.59 -0.77
N ILE A 43 -39.17 12.06 0.36
CA ILE A 43 -38.33 11.29 1.29
C ILE A 43 -37.76 10.07 0.58
N LEU A 44 -38.60 9.32 -0.15
CA LEU A 44 -38.15 8.14 -0.90
C LEU A 44 -37.11 8.50 -1.97
N ALA A 45 -37.34 9.58 -2.70
CA ALA A 45 -36.43 10.08 -3.73
C ALA A 45 -35.06 10.49 -3.13
N VAL A 46 -35.05 11.17 -1.98
CA VAL A 46 -33.82 11.54 -1.28
C VAL A 46 -33.09 10.30 -0.78
N VAL A 47 -33.77 9.31 -0.22
CA VAL A 47 -33.15 8.04 0.22
C VAL A 47 -32.53 7.29 -0.95
N LEU A 48 -33.21 7.18 -2.09
CA LEU A 48 -32.69 6.54 -3.28
C LEU A 48 -31.48 7.29 -3.88
N LEU A 49 -31.54 8.62 -3.91
CA LEU A 49 -30.44 9.46 -4.36
C LEU A 49 -29.20 9.31 -3.43
N THR A 50 -29.42 9.38 -2.12
CA THR A 50 -28.33 9.21 -1.14
C THR A 50 -27.75 7.80 -1.19
N ALA A 51 -28.53 6.75 -1.35
CA ALA A 51 -28.06 5.38 -1.53
C ALA A 51 -27.25 5.22 -2.83
N SER A 52 -27.71 5.79 -3.93
CA SER A 52 -27.00 5.76 -5.22
C SER A 52 -25.68 6.52 -5.20
N VAL A 53 -25.63 7.66 -4.53
CA VAL A 53 -24.42 8.46 -4.38
C VAL A 53 -23.48 7.86 -3.36
N SER A 54 -24.01 7.34 -2.25
CA SER A 54 -23.24 6.69 -1.18
C SER A 54 -22.40 5.52 -1.68
N SER A 55 -22.94 4.69 -2.58
CA SER A 55 -22.20 3.56 -3.15
C SER A 55 -20.97 3.98 -3.97
N LYS A 56 -20.95 5.22 -4.47
CA LYS A 56 -19.81 5.80 -5.20
C LYS A 56 -18.80 6.51 -4.29
N PHE A 57 -19.25 7.00 -3.13
CA PHE A 57 -18.40 7.74 -2.19
C PHE A 57 -17.80 6.87 -1.09
N PHE A 58 -18.49 5.81 -0.69
CA PHE A 58 -18.02 4.90 0.37
C PHE A 58 -17.55 3.58 -0.22
N THR A 59 -16.36 3.54 -0.75
CA THR A 59 -15.64 2.28 -0.93
C THR A 59 -14.83 2.03 0.33
N THR A 60 -15.19 0.99 1.07
CA THR A 60 -14.64 0.57 2.37
C THR A 60 -13.11 0.35 2.35
N GLU A 61 -12.51 0.22 1.17
CA GLU A 61 -11.06 -0.04 1.03
C GLU A 61 -10.19 1.22 0.91
N LYS A 62 -10.75 2.41 0.69
CA LYS A 62 -9.97 3.61 0.30
C LYS A 62 -10.15 4.84 1.20
N GLY A 63 -10.96 4.75 2.26
CA GLY A 63 -11.22 5.90 3.11
C GLY A 63 -12.06 6.99 2.43
N PHE A 64 -12.22 8.13 3.10
CA PHE A 64 -13.00 9.27 2.63
C PHE A 64 -12.25 10.00 1.50
N GLY A 65 -12.72 9.93 0.26
CA GLY A 65 -12.15 10.69 -0.85
C GLY A 65 -12.84 10.40 -2.19
N ILE A 66 -12.88 11.41 -3.06
CA ILE A 66 -13.34 11.25 -4.44
C ILE A 66 -12.28 10.43 -5.18
N VAL A 67 -12.60 9.20 -5.54
CA VAL A 67 -11.72 8.38 -6.38
C VAL A 67 -11.83 8.88 -7.82
N GLN A 68 -11.00 9.85 -8.15
CA GLN A 68 -10.81 10.32 -9.52
C GLN A 68 -9.65 9.53 -10.12
N GLY A 69 -9.95 8.50 -10.88
CA GLY A 69 -8.95 7.71 -11.60
C GLY A 69 -9.57 6.45 -12.20
N LYS A 70 -9.39 6.28 -13.48
CA LYS A 70 -9.70 5.03 -14.16
C LYS A 70 -8.80 3.93 -13.60
N LYS A 71 -9.33 2.74 -13.47
CA LYS A 71 -8.65 1.53 -12.97
C LYS A 71 -7.38 1.13 -13.77
N GLU A 72 -7.11 1.86 -14.85
CA GLU A 72 -6.03 1.61 -15.81
C GLU A 72 -4.64 2.05 -15.30
N ASP A 73 -4.57 3.01 -14.36
CA ASP A 73 -3.29 3.58 -13.92
C ASP A 73 -2.68 2.90 -12.67
N GLY A 74 -3.29 1.85 -12.18
CA GLY A 74 -2.85 1.13 -10.98
C GLY A 74 -2.84 2.02 -9.73
N PHE A 75 -3.40 1.55 -8.65
CA PHE A 75 -3.32 2.27 -7.37
C PHE A 75 -2.17 1.69 -6.56
N GLY A 76 -1.13 2.51 -6.32
CA GLY A 76 -0.09 2.16 -5.36
C GLY A 76 -0.67 2.11 -3.94
N ARG A 77 -0.52 0.99 -3.27
CA ARG A 77 -0.82 0.81 -1.85
C ARG A 77 0.23 -0.09 -1.20
N PHE A 78 0.33 -0.04 0.11
CA PHE A 78 1.13 -1.03 0.82
C PHE A 78 0.54 -2.43 0.63
N ALA A 79 1.40 -3.42 0.41
CA ALA A 79 0.99 -4.81 0.31
C ALA A 79 0.37 -5.27 1.65
N LYS A 80 -0.70 -6.04 1.57
CA LYS A 80 -1.30 -6.71 2.73
C LYS A 80 -0.43 -7.91 3.12
N GLU A 81 -0.62 -8.38 4.36
CA GLU A 81 0.16 -9.49 4.91
C GLU A 81 0.11 -10.76 4.05
N ASP A 82 -1.06 -11.08 3.51
CA ASP A 82 -1.25 -12.25 2.66
C ASP A 82 -0.61 -12.10 1.27
N GLU A 83 -0.38 -10.86 0.83
CA GLU A 83 0.18 -10.59 -0.48
C GLU A 83 1.70 -10.69 -0.49
N TYR A 84 2.41 -10.05 0.45
CA TYR A 84 3.88 -10.10 0.44
C TYR A 84 4.42 -11.50 0.76
N LYS A 85 3.70 -12.30 1.55
CA LYS A 85 4.07 -13.70 1.83
C LYS A 85 4.01 -14.60 0.59
N ASN A 86 3.22 -14.22 -0.41
CA ASN A 86 3.02 -14.98 -1.65
C ASN A 86 3.83 -14.42 -2.83
N PHE A 87 4.66 -13.41 -2.65
CA PHE A 87 5.55 -12.94 -3.71
C PHE A 87 6.65 -13.97 -3.97
N GLU A 88 6.89 -14.28 -5.23
CA GLU A 88 7.80 -15.35 -5.68
C GLU A 88 9.23 -15.23 -5.11
N LYS A 89 9.70 -13.99 -4.88
CA LYS A 89 11.07 -13.71 -4.40
C LYS A 89 11.13 -13.32 -2.92
N VAL A 90 10.02 -13.39 -2.21
CA VAL A 90 9.97 -13.07 -0.78
C VAL A 90 10.03 -14.34 0.05
N GLU A 91 11.10 -14.46 0.83
CA GLU A 91 11.36 -15.62 1.67
C GLU A 91 11.46 -15.24 3.14
N PRO A 92 10.99 -16.10 4.05
CA PRO A 92 11.15 -15.89 5.48
C PRO A 92 12.54 -16.33 5.95
N VAL A 93 13.18 -15.49 6.75
CA VAL A 93 14.45 -15.78 7.44
C VAL A 93 14.23 -15.74 8.95
N GLU A 94 14.60 -16.78 9.63
CA GLU A 94 14.54 -16.84 11.10
C GLU A 94 15.71 -16.06 11.72
N LEU A 95 15.41 -15.12 12.62
CA LEU A 95 16.44 -14.29 13.25
C LEU A 95 17.32 -15.07 14.23
N THR A 96 16.80 -16.11 14.83
CA THR A 96 17.52 -16.96 15.81
C THR A 96 18.38 -18.04 15.15
N ALA A 97 18.10 -18.40 13.91
CA ALA A 97 18.90 -19.39 13.19
C ALA A 97 20.32 -18.88 12.92
N LYS A 98 21.31 -19.78 13.00
CA LYS A 98 22.71 -19.45 12.69
C LYS A 98 22.96 -19.34 11.19
N GLU A 99 22.25 -20.14 10.41
CA GLU A 99 22.38 -20.21 8.96
C GLU A 99 21.02 -19.99 8.29
N SER A 100 21.03 -19.48 7.08
CA SER A 100 19.81 -19.27 6.28
C SER A 100 20.08 -19.64 4.82
N THR A 101 19.10 -20.20 4.16
CA THR A 101 19.12 -20.46 2.71
C THR A 101 18.76 -19.22 1.90
N ALA A 102 18.03 -18.27 2.50
CA ALA A 102 17.61 -17.02 1.87
C ALA A 102 18.32 -15.82 2.51
N ALA A 103 18.64 -14.85 1.70
CA ALA A 103 19.14 -13.56 2.16
C ALA A 103 18.72 -12.47 1.16
N GLY A 104 18.53 -11.25 1.66
CA GLY A 104 18.16 -10.13 0.84
C GLY A 104 17.70 -8.93 1.67
N PHE A 105 17.13 -7.95 0.99
CA PHE A 105 16.68 -6.74 1.65
C PHE A 105 15.51 -7.02 2.60
N PRO A 106 15.58 -6.62 3.88
CA PRO A 106 14.52 -6.86 4.85
C PRO A 106 13.30 -5.99 4.53
N LEU A 107 12.15 -6.63 4.33
CA LEU A 107 10.88 -5.97 4.00
C LEU A 107 9.98 -5.81 5.22
N VAL A 108 9.72 -6.90 5.93
CA VAL A 108 8.77 -6.95 7.05
C VAL A 108 9.28 -7.89 8.14
N TYR A 109 9.12 -7.46 9.39
CA TYR A 109 9.41 -8.28 10.56
C TYR A 109 8.11 -8.76 11.21
N ASP A 110 7.91 -10.08 11.24
CA ASP A 110 6.83 -10.72 12.00
C ASP A 110 7.31 -11.02 13.42
N LYS A 111 6.91 -10.15 14.35
CA LYS A 111 7.29 -10.26 15.76
C LYS A 111 6.79 -11.55 16.43
N ASN A 112 5.62 -12.05 16.01
CA ASN A 112 5.00 -13.22 16.64
C ASN A 112 5.76 -14.52 16.29
N LYS A 113 6.29 -14.58 15.08
CA LYS A 113 7.03 -15.75 14.57
C LYS A 113 8.54 -15.56 14.63
N ASN A 114 9.03 -14.38 15.02
CA ASN A 114 10.44 -14.00 14.97
C ASN A 114 11.10 -14.23 13.59
N LEU A 115 10.33 -13.91 12.54
CA LEU A 115 10.73 -14.07 11.15
C LEU A 115 10.88 -12.69 10.48
N VAL A 116 11.89 -12.57 9.65
CA VAL A 116 12.02 -11.43 8.71
C VAL A 116 11.73 -11.93 7.30
N TYR A 117 10.80 -11.31 6.62
CA TYR A 117 10.58 -11.54 5.19
C TYR A 117 11.55 -10.69 4.41
N VAL A 118 12.35 -11.33 3.57
CA VAL A 118 13.41 -10.69 2.77
C VAL A 118 13.09 -10.82 1.28
N ASP A 119 13.48 -9.80 0.50
CA ASP A 119 13.50 -9.89 -0.95
C ASP A 119 14.79 -10.58 -1.39
N ASN A 120 14.70 -11.87 -1.75
CA ASN A 120 15.81 -12.70 -2.23
C ASN A 120 16.08 -12.48 -3.74
N GLY A 121 15.50 -11.45 -4.35
CA GLY A 121 15.70 -11.09 -5.75
C GLY A 121 16.93 -10.21 -5.97
N GLU A 122 17.38 -10.14 -7.21
CA GLU A 122 18.40 -9.21 -7.66
C GLU A 122 17.80 -7.81 -7.84
N ALA A 123 17.71 -7.04 -6.76
CA ALA A 123 17.13 -5.71 -6.79
C ALA A 123 18.05 -4.66 -6.15
N HIS A 124 18.04 -3.46 -6.72
CA HIS A 124 18.66 -2.30 -6.09
C HIS A 124 17.66 -1.63 -5.15
N SER A 125 18.09 -1.37 -3.92
CA SER A 125 17.24 -0.72 -2.93
C SER A 125 17.78 0.65 -2.55
N LEU A 126 16.90 1.65 -2.45
CA LEU A 126 17.24 3.01 -2.03
C LEU A 126 16.52 3.34 -0.72
N VAL A 127 17.30 3.58 0.35
CA VAL A 127 16.77 3.96 1.67
C VAL A 127 17.07 5.43 1.93
N ILE A 128 16.02 6.25 1.98
CA ILE A 128 16.10 7.68 2.22
C ILE A 128 15.60 8.00 3.64
N GLY A 129 16.33 8.84 4.34
CA GLY A 129 15.93 9.32 5.67
C GLY A 129 16.89 10.35 6.20
N ALA A 130 16.42 11.24 7.08
CA ALA A 130 17.24 12.25 7.74
C ALA A 130 18.30 11.64 8.66
N THR A 131 19.28 12.43 9.08
CA THR A 131 20.24 12.01 10.11
C THR A 131 19.49 11.69 11.41
N GLY A 132 19.83 10.59 12.05
CA GLY A 132 19.14 10.13 13.26
C GLY A 132 17.83 9.35 13.02
N SER A 133 17.39 9.15 11.77
CA SER A 133 16.17 8.39 11.46
C SER A 133 16.29 6.86 11.67
N GLY A 134 17.46 6.38 12.09
CA GLY A 134 17.66 4.96 12.39
C GLY A 134 18.01 4.09 11.17
N LYS A 135 18.34 4.65 9.99
CA LYS A 135 18.67 3.87 8.78
C LYS A 135 19.70 2.77 9.04
N THR A 136 20.81 3.12 9.69
CA THR A 136 21.88 2.16 10.00
C THR A 136 21.38 1.05 10.94
N GLN A 137 20.62 1.41 11.97
CA GLN A 137 20.18 0.45 12.98
C GLN A 137 19.00 -0.42 12.52
N MET A 138 18.07 0.15 11.74
CA MET A 138 16.84 -0.54 11.36
C MET A 138 16.95 -1.28 10.04
N VAL A 139 17.89 -0.87 9.17
CA VAL A 139 18.00 -1.45 7.82
C VAL A 139 19.38 -2.07 7.61
N ILE A 140 20.46 -1.30 7.76
CA ILE A 140 21.80 -1.75 7.36
C ILE A 140 22.31 -2.88 8.28
N ASN A 141 22.25 -2.71 9.60
CA ASN A 141 22.70 -3.75 10.52
C ASN A 141 21.89 -5.06 10.40
N PRO A 142 20.54 -5.04 10.33
CA PRO A 142 19.77 -6.22 10.01
C PRO A 142 20.15 -6.87 8.67
N LEU A 143 20.37 -6.06 7.63
CA LEU A 143 20.79 -6.57 6.32
C LEU A 143 22.14 -7.29 6.40
N VAL A 144 23.15 -6.71 7.05
CA VAL A 144 24.45 -7.36 7.27
C VAL A 144 24.29 -8.70 8.00
N ASN A 145 23.46 -8.75 9.04
CA ASN A 145 23.19 -9.97 9.78
C ASN A 145 22.47 -11.04 8.92
N ILE A 146 21.51 -10.64 8.10
CA ILE A 146 20.77 -11.56 7.21
C ILE A 146 21.71 -12.14 6.14
N LEU A 147 22.50 -11.27 5.50
CA LEU A 147 23.46 -11.68 4.46
C LEU A 147 24.55 -12.61 5.04
N SER A 148 25.01 -12.33 6.26
CA SER A 148 26.03 -13.14 6.90
C SER A 148 25.56 -14.58 7.21
N LYS A 149 24.27 -14.78 7.49
CA LYS A 149 23.70 -16.11 7.71
C LYS A 149 23.67 -17.00 6.48
N LYS A 150 23.60 -16.41 5.30
CA LYS A 150 23.68 -17.13 4.02
C LYS A 150 25.12 -17.32 3.55
N GLY A 151 26.10 -16.60 4.13
CA GLY A 151 27.48 -16.62 3.69
C GLY A 151 27.74 -15.72 2.45
N GLU A 152 26.91 -14.71 2.23
CA GLU A 152 27.07 -13.80 1.09
C GLU A 152 28.24 -12.84 1.29
N SER A 153 29.03 -12.61 0.23
CA SER A 153 30.10 -11.61 0.26
C SER A 153 29.53 -10.19 0.22
N MET A 154 30.14 -9.29 0.97
CA MET A 154 29.62 -7.92 1.13
C MET A 154 30.71 -6.88 0.90
N VAL A 155 30.37 -5.76 0.26
CA VAL A 155 31.18 -4.56 0.21
C VAL A 155 30.39 -3.43 0.87
N ILE A 156 30.93 -2.89 1.97
CA ILE A 156 30.24 -1.90 2.79
C ILE A 156 31.04 -0.62 2.85
N THR A 157 30.40 0.52 2.50
CA THR A 157 30.98 1.84 2.72
C THR A 157 30.52 2.37 4.07
N ASP A 158 31.46 2.51 5.02
CA ASP A 158 31.18 2.94 6.39
C ASP A 158 31.98 4.20 6.77
N PRO A 159 31.48 5.40 6.44
CA PRO A 159 32.20 6.65 6.68
C PRO A 159 32.47 6.94 8.16
N LYS A 160 31.70 6.36 9.06
CA LYS A 160 31.79 6.59 10.51
C LYS A 160 32.44 5.44 11.26
N GLY A 161 32.55 4.26 10.67
CA GLY A 161 33.04 3.06 11.33
C GLY A 161 31.99 2.33 12.18
N GLU A 162 30.75 2.86 12.26
CA GLU A 162 29.67 2.32 13.12
C GLU A 162 29.27 0.88 12.73
N ILE A 163 29.30 0.55 11.44
CA ILE A 163 28.90 -0.76 10.93
C ILE A 163 29.98 -1.77 11.24
N PHE A 164 31.24 -1.43 11.03
CA PHE A 164 32.38 -2.28 11.34
C PHE A 164 32.49 -2.52 12.84
N GLU A 165 32.38 -1.48 13.66
CA GLU A 165 32.45 -1.57 15.12
C GLU A 165 31.38 -2.54 15.66
N LYS A 166 30.19 -2.51 15.11
CA LYS A 166 29.07 -3.32 15.58
C LYS A 166 29.06 -4.76 15.07
N ASN A 167 29.44 -4.96 13.80
CA ASN A 167 29.28 -6.25 13.11
C ASN A 167 30.60 -6.96 12.81
N GLY A 168 31.75 -6.28 12.88
CA GLY A 168 33.03 -6.82 12.45
C GLY A 168 33.48 -8.03 13.24
N GLU A 169 33.25 -8.07 14.56
CA GLU A 169 33.61 -9.20 15.41
C GLU A 169 32.70 -10.40 15.12
N MET A 170 31.38 -10.18 15.03
CA MET A 170 30.43 -11.21 14.64
C MET A 170 30.75 -11.84 13.27
N LEU A 171 31.13 -11.03 12.29
CA LEU A 171 31.51 -11.54 10.97
C LEU A 171 32.76 -12.41 11.01
N LYS A 172 33.77 -12.04 11.81
CA LYS A 172 34.97 -12.86 12.01
C LYS A 172 34.65 -14.20 12.71
N ASP A 173 33.76 -14.19 13.71
CA ASP A 173 33.31 -15.38 14.40
C ASP A 173 32.52 -16.33 13.47
N LEU A 174 31.83 -15.80 12.47
CA LEU A 174 31.19 -16.56 11.39
C LEU A 174 32.16 -17.05 10.30
N GLY A 175 33.46 -16.73 10.41
CA GLY A 175 34.48 -17.17 9.46
C GLY A 175 34.68 -16.29 8.26
N TYR A 176 34.18 -15.06 8.29
CA TYR A 176 34.43 -14.08 7.22
C TYR A 176 35.85 -13.54 7.26
N ASP A 177 36.47 -13.38 6.10
CA ASP A 177 37.66 -12.58 5.94
C ASP A 177 37.30 -11.10 5.85
N VAL A 178 37.45 -10.39 6.96
CA VAL A 178 37.04 -8.98 7.09
C VAL A 178 38.20 -8.07 6.74
N ILE A 179 38.16 -7.50 5.53
CA ILE A 179 39.17 -6.58 5.01
C ILE A 179 38.69 -5.14 5.25
N VAL A 180 39.46 -4.37 6.01
CA VAL A 180 39.15 -2.97 6.33
C VAL A 180 40.10 -2.04 5.60
N VAL A 181 39.63 -1.36 4.56
CA VAL A 181 40.38 -0.32 3.85
C VAL A 181 40.11 1.02 4.51
N ASN A 182 41.03 1.52 5.32
CA ASN A 182 40.86 2.75 6.07
C ASN A 182 41.60 3.92 5.41
N PHE A 183 40.85 4.77 4.69
CA PHE A 183 41.44 5.95 4.02
C PHE A 183 41.72 7.13 4.98
N ARG A 184 41.16 7.14 6.20
CA ARG A 184 41.41 8.19 7.20
C ARG A 184 42.67 7.91 7.99
N ASP A 185 42.93 6.67 8.28
CA ASP A 185 44.11 6.20 8.98
C ASP A 185 44.67 4.94 8.28
N PRO A 186 45.41 5.12 7.20
CA PRO A 186 45.91 4.00 6.39
C PRO A 186 46.88 3.06 7.12
N GLN A 187 47.47 3.52 8.23
CA GLN A 187 48.40 2.70 9.04
C GLN A 187 47.66 1.64 9.87
N ASN A 188 46.37 1.89 10.19
CA ASN A 188 45.53 0.99 10.97
C ASN A 188 44.48 0.29 10.10
N GLY A 189 44.73 0.08 8.82
CA GLY A 189 43.88 -0.61 7.88
C GLY A 189 44.57 -1.73 7.14
N SER A 190 43.82 -2.52 6.38
CA SER A 190 44.36 -3.51 5.47
C SER A 190 44.98 -2.84 4.23
N CYS A 191 46.15 -3.34 3.80
CA CYS A 191 46.77 -2.86 2.59
C CYS A 191 45.98 -3.35 1.37
N TRP A 192 45.60 -2.41 0.51
CA TRP A 192 44.94 -2.72 -0.75
C TRP A 192 45.64 -2.02 -1.92
N ASN A 193 46.05 -2.79 -2.92
CA ASN A 193 46.60 -2.28 -4.15
C ASN A 193 45.67 -2.64 -5.33
N PRO A 194 45.00 -1.67 -5.94
CA PRO A 194 44.05 -1.93 -7.03
C PRO A 194 44.71 -2.49 -8.29
N TYR A 195 46.01 -2.34 -8.42
CA TYR A 195 46.81 -2.80 -9.59
C TYR A 195 47.41 -4.19 -9.41
N THR A 196 47.23 -4.84 -8.26
CA THR A 196 47.85 -6.15 -8.02
C THR A 196 47.30 -7.24 -8.96
N LEU A 197 45.99 -7.23 -9.24
CA LEU A 197 45.37 -8.21 -10.14
C LEU A 197 45.80 -8.05 -11.62
N PRO A 198 45.77 -6.82 -12.21
CA PRO A 198 46.19 -6.61 -13.59
C PRO A 198 47.64 -6.99 -13.87
N TYR A 199 48.52 -6.98 -12.86
CA TYR A 199 49.92 -7.37 -13.01
C TYR A 199 50.19 -8.85 -12.80
N LYS A 200 49.22 -9.63 -12.31
CA LYS A 200 49.34 -11.08 -12.10
C LYS A 200 48.80 -11.93 -13.26
N TYR A 201 48.02 -11.31 -14.13
CA TYR A 201 47.39 -11.91 -15.29
C TYR A 201 47.69 -11.08 -16.56
#